data_61c0d05bf8c2dcd1a90a51bb7fcea7a7
#
_entry.id   61c0d05bf8c2dcd1a90a51bb7fcea7a7
#
_cell.length_a   1.000
_cell.length_b   1.000
_cell.length_c   1.000
_cell.angle_alpha   90.00
_cell.angle_beta   90.00
_cell.angle_gamma   90.00
#
_symmetry.space_group_name_H-M   'P 1'
#
loop_
_entity.id
_entity.type
_entity.pdbx_description
1 polymer ?
#
loop_
_entity_poly.entity_id
_entity_poly.type
_entity_poly.pdbx_seq_one_letter_code
_entity_poly.pdbx_strand_id
1 'polypeptide(L)'
;MFPIDFCHIPVSIIKRSAGRSAVAAAAYRSGTKLTNEWDGMTHDYTRKGGIVHAEIMLPAHAPPEFADRSTLWNSVEQIEKARDSQLAREIEAALPRELSGEQQLALVRAYVKDNFVDKGMCADFAIHD
;
A
#
# COMPACT_ATOMS: atom_id res chain seq x y z
N MET A 1 18.30 10.19 -13.68
CA MET A 1 17.84 9.82 -12.33
C MET A 1 17.59 11.07 -11.51
N PHE A 2 16.46 11.13 -10.84
CA PHE A 2 16.11 12.27 -10.03
C PHE A 2 16.74 12.14 -8.65
N PRO A 3 17.51 13.16 -8.19
CA PRO A 3 17.94 13.16 -6.79
C PRO A 3 16.75 13.58 -5.93
N ILE A 4 15.94 12.60 -5.55
CA ILE A 4 14.86 12.84 -4.61
C ILE A 4 15.35 12.50 -3.23
N ASP A 5 15.25 13.49 -2.37
CA ASP A 5 15.58 13.31 -0.97
C ASP A 5 14.34 12.74 -0.25
N PHE A 6 14.39 11.46 0.03
CA PHE A 6 13.36 10.78 0.82
C PHE A 6 13.70 10.74 2.31
N CYS A 7 14.68 11.51 2.77
CA CYS A 7 15.15 11.49 4.15
C CYS A 7 14.06 11.78 5.18
N HIS A 8 13.04 12.52 4.80
CA HIS A 8 11.98 12.97 5.70
C HIS A 8 10.63 12.29 5.43
N ILE A 9 10.64 11.13 4.74
CA ILE A 9 9.42 10.40 4.50
C ILE A 9 8.89 9.82 5.81
N PRO A 10 7.68 10.19 6.24
CA PRO A 10 7.10 9.61 7.43
C PRO A 10 6.77 8.13 7.21
N VAL A 11 7.19 7.30 8.16
CA VAL A 11 6.86 5.87 8.17
C VAL A 11 6.00 5.59 9.38
N SER A 12 4.84 4.97 9.17
CA SER A 12 3.98 4.51 10.25
C SER A 12 3.74 3.01 10.14
N ILE A 13 3.44 2.39 11.27
CA ILE A 13 3.18 0.96 11.35
C ILE A 13 1.70 0.75 11.61
N ILE A 14 1.08 -0.11 10.81
CA ILE A 14 -0.30 -0.54 11.03
C ILE A 14 -0.27 -1.70 12.02
N LYS A 15 -0.77 -1.45 13.23
CA LYS A 15 -0.86 -2.45 14.30
C LYS A 15 -2.32 -2.78 14.60
N ARG A 16 -2.62 -4.08 14.72
CA ARG A 16 -3.96 -4.52 15.11
C ARG A 16 -4.35 -4.04 16.51
N SER A 17 -3.42 -4.04 17.45
CA SER A 17 -3.67 -3.60 18.82
C SER A 17 -4.07 -2.14 18.94
N ALA A 18 -3.74 -1.32 17.94
CA ALA A 18 -4.16 0.09 17.88
C ALA A 18 -5.51 0.26 17.19
N GLY A 19 -6.26 -0.80 16.95
CA GLY A 19 -7.53 -0.76 16.24
C GLY A 19 -7.40 -0.56 14.73
N ARG A 20 -6.21 -0.75 14.18
CA ARG A 20 -5.94 -0.53 12.77
C ARG A 20 -6.02 -1.84 11.99
N SER A 21 -6.40 -1.72 10.73
CA SER A 21 -6.54 -2.83 9.79
C SER A 21 -5.78 -2.56 8.52
N ALA A 22 -5.03 -3.54 8.05
CA ALA A 22 -4.36 -3.46 6.75
C ALA A 22 -5.36 -3.39 5.61
N VAL A 23 -6.48 -4.11 5.72
CA VAL A 23 -7.56 -4.07 4.72
C VAL A 23 -8.20 -2.68 4.67
N ALA A 24 -8.52 -2.08 5.80
CA ALA A 24 -9.09 -0.74 5.87
C ALA A 24 -8.15 0.31 5.27
N ALA A 25 -6.86 0.24 5.60
CA ALA A 25 -5.86 1.14 5.05
C ALA A 25 -5.72 0.99 3.53
N ALA A 26 -5.76 -0.24 3.02
CA ALA A 26 -5.70 -0.50 1.59
C ALA A 26 -6.93 0.05 0.86
N ALA A 27 -8.13 -0.13 1.42
CA ALA A 27 -9.35 0.41 0.86
C ALA A 27 -9.32 1.94 0.79
N TYR A 28 -8.87 2.58 1.87
CA TYR A 28 -8.75 4.03 1.93
C TYR A 28 -7.76 4.56 0.89
N ARG A 29 -6.57 3.97 0.83
CA ARG A 29 -5.50 4.40 -0.07
C ARG A 29 -5.89 4.27 -1.54
N SER A 30 -6.54 3.16 -1.90
CA SER A 30 -6.89 2.87 -3.28
C SER A 30 -8.28 3.38 -3.71
N GLY A 31 -9.09 3.87 -2.76
CA GLY A 31 -10.45 4.31 -3.06
C GLY A 31 -11.37 3.17 -3.47
N THR A 32 -11.23 2.01 -2.85
CA THR A 32 -11.99 0.82 -3.17
C THR A 32 -12.85 0.37 -1.99
N LYS A 33 -13.66 -0.66 -2.22
CA LYS A 33 -14.46 -1.31 -1.20
C LYS A 33 -13.86 -2.67 -0.89
N LEU A 34 -13.42 -2.87 0.34
CA LEU A 34 -12.81 -4.12 0.79
C LEU A 34 -13.44 -4.57 2.10
N THR A 35 -13.59 -5.88 2.26
CA THR A 35 -14.08 -6.48 3.50
C THR A 35 -12.92 -7.15 4.22
N ASN A 36 -12.74 -6.80 5.49
CA ASN A 36 -11.78 -7.46 6.37
C ASN A 36 -12.41 -8.75 6.89
N GLU A 37 -11.90 -9.89 6.46
CA GLU A 37 -12.42 -11.20 6.86
C GLU A 37 -12.10 -11.52 8.33
N TRP A 38 -11.11 -10.86 8.92
CA TRP A 38 -10.76 -11.05 10.32
C TRP A 38 -11.88 -10.62 11.27
N ASP A 39 -12.51 -9.48 11.00
CA ASP A 39 -13.57 -8.91 11.85
C ASP A 39 -14.91 -8.77 11.15
N GLY A 40 -15.00 -9.12 9.87
CA GLY A 40 -16.21 -9.02 9.07
C GLY A 40 -16.61 -7.61 8.65
N MET A 41 -15.78 -6.60 8.94
CA MET A 41 -16.11 -5.22 8.62
C MET A 41 -15.79 -4.87 7.17
N THR A 42 -16.71 -4.17 6.52
CA THR A 42 -16.53 -3.66 5.15
C THR A 42 -16.17 -2.17 5.19
N HIS A 43 -15.14 -1.82 4.44
CA HIS A 43 -14.64 -0.46 4.31
C HIS A 43 -14.84 0.00 2.88
N ASP A 44 -15.69 1.00 2.69
CA ASP A 44 -16.07 1.49 1.37
C ASP A 44 -15.60 2.93 1.18
N TYR A 45 -14.60 3.11 0.34
CA TYR A 45 -14.06 4.40 -0.03
C TYR A 45 -14.22 4.69 -1.52
N THR A 46 -15.21 4.05 -2.17
CA THR A 46 -15.44 4.20 -3.62
C THR A 46 -15.87 5.61 -3.99
N ARG A 47 -16.37 6.41 -3.04
CA ARG A 47 -16.73 7.81 -3.27
C ARG A 47 -15.56 8.77 -3.11
N LYS A 48 -14.40 8.29 -2.64
CA LYS A 48 -13.23 9.11 -2.46
C LYS A 48 -12.68 9.57 -3.80
N GLY A 49 -12.47 10.87 -3.96
CA GLY A 49 -11.85 11.45 -5.15
C GLY A 49 -10.35 11.59 -5.01
N GLY A 50 -9.70 12.05 -6.08
CA GLY A 50 -8.29 12.43 -6.06
C GLY A 50 -7.32 11.27 -6.21
N ILE A 51 -7.78 10.05 -6.47
CA ILE A 51 -6.89 8.92 -6.71
C ILE A 51 -6.56 8.85 -8.19
N VAL A 52 -5.30 9.09 -8.52
CA VAL A 52 -4.81 9.12 -9.89
C VAL A 52 -4.42 7.73 -10.35
N HIS A 53 -3.82 6.93 -9.47
CA HIS A 53 -3.33 5.60 -9.78
C HIS A 53 -3.22 4.78 -8.52
N ALA A 54 -3.53 3.49 -8.61
CA ALA A 54 -3.31 2.53 -7.53
C ALA A 54 -2.80 1.23 -8.14
N GLU A 55 -1.78 0.65 -7.52
CA GLU A 55 -1.08 -0.49 -8.08
C GLU A 55 -0.47 -1.36 -6.99
N ILE A 56 -0.48 -2.68 -7.23
CA ILE A 56 0.26 -3.64 -6.40
C ILE A 56 1.46 -4.14 -7.21
N MET A 57 2.62 -4.13 -6.58
CA MET A 57 3.86 -4.70 -7.13
C MET A 57 4.29 -5.88 -6.29
N LEU A 58 4.58 -7.00 -6.94
CA LEU A 58 4.89 -8.26 -6.28
C LEU A 58 6.32 -8.70 -6.60
N PRO A 59 7.05 -9.27 -5.61
CA PRO A 59 8.29 -9.96 -5.89
C PRO A 59 8.02 -11.24 -6.68
N ALA A 60 9.06 -11.74 -7.36
CA ALA A 60 8.93 -12.89 -8.26
C ALA A 60 8.40 -14.16 -7.57
N HIS A 61 8.69 -14.34 -6.28
CA HIS A 61 8.27 -15.52 -5.52
C HIS A 61 6.88 -15.42 -4.91
N ALA A 62 6.23 -14.25 -5.00
CA ALA A 62 4.91 -14.06 -4.40
C ALA A 62 3.83 -14.81 -5.17
N PRO A 63 2.80 -15.32 -4.48
CA PRO A 63 1.66 -15.91 -5.15
C PRO A 63 1.01 -14.91 -6.12
N PRO A 64 0.68 -15.32 -7.36
CA PRO A 64 0.09 -14.40 -8.34
C PRO A 64 -1.25 -13.80 -7.88
N GLU A 65 -2.02 -14.51 -7.06
CA GLU A 65 -3.29 -14.03 -6.53
C GLU A 65 -3.14 -12.80 -5.63
N PHE A 66 -1.94 -12.49 -5.15
CA PHE A 66 -1.68 -11.26 -4.37
C PHE A 66 -1.72 -9.99 -5.22
N ALA A 67 -1.88 -10.11 -6.53
CA ALA A 67 -2.21 -8.97 -7.38
C ALA A 67 -3.61 -8.42 -7.10
N ASP A 68 -4.49 -9.22 -6.49
CA ASP A 68 -5.79 -8.77 -6.01
C ASP A 68 -5.65 -8.18 -4.60
N ARG A 69 -6.07 -6.93 -4.43
CA ARG A 69 -5.87 -6.18 -3.19
C ARG A 69 -6.58 -6.82 -2.00
N SER A 70 -7.80 -7.30 -2.20
CA SER A 70 -8.54 -7.99 -1.15
C SER A 70 -7.79 -9.25 -0.70
N THR A 71 -7.33 -10.04 -1.65
CA THR A 71 -6.60 -11.28 -1.37
C THR A 71 -5.30 -11.02 -0.63
N LEU A 72 -4.52 -10.04 -1.09
CA LEU A 72 -3.24 -9.69 -0.46
C LEU A 72 -3.44 -9.29 1.01
N TRP A 73 -4.28 -8.30 1.26
CA TRP A 73 -4.38 -7.73 2.60
C TRP A 73 -5.18 -8.60 3.56
N ASN A 74 -6.16 -9.36 3.09
CA ASN A 74 -6.80 -10.38 3.91
C ASN A 74 -5.84 -11.51 4.26
N SER A 75 -4.92 -11.88 3.36
CA SER A 75 -3.88 -12.86 3.65
C SER A 75 -2.95 -12.37 4.77
N VAL A 76 -2.56 -11.10 4.74
CA VAL A 76 -1.76 -10.49 5.82
C VAL A 76 -2.50 -10.57 7.15
N GLU A 77 -3.79 -10.20 7.19
CA GLU A 77 -4.61 -10.26 8.38
C GLU A 77 -4.72 -11.68 8.94
N GLN A 78 -4.81 -12.69 8.06
CA GLN A 78 -4.96 -14.09 8.47
C GLN A 78 -3.64 -14.71 8.93
N ILE A 79 -2.53 -14.35 8.32
CA ILE A 79 -1.21 -14.89 8.67
C ILE A 79 -0.74 -14.31 10.00
N GLU A 80 -0.94 -13.02 10.20
CA GLU A 80 -0.54 -12.31 11.41
C GLU A 80 -1.65 -12.39 12.46
N LYS A 81 -1.66 -13.48 13.22
CA LYS A 81 -2.77 -13.80 14.13
C LYS A 81 -2.65 -13.19 15.52
N ALA A 82 -1.49 -12.72 15.92
CA ALA A 82 -1.29 -12.15 17.23
C ALA A 82 -2.04 -10.82 17.38
N ARG A 83 -2.55 -10.55 18.58
CA ARG A 83 -3.30 -9.32 18.87
C ARG A 83 -2.50 -8.05 18.61
N ASP A 84 -1.20 -8.11 18.84
CA ASP A 84 -0.28 -6.98 18.69
C ASP A 84 0.54 -7.04 17.39
N SER A 85 0.09 -7.83 16.40
CA SER A 85 0.80 -7.97 15.14
C SER A 85 0.96 -6.65 14.41
N GLN A 86 2.15 -6.49 13.84
CA GLN A 86 2.43 -5.43 12.88
C GLN A 86 2.00 -5.92 11.50
N LEU A 87 0.92 -5.34 10.98
CA LEU A 87 0.29 -5.81 9.73
C LEU A 87 0.97 -5.24 8.48
N ALA A 88 1.42 -4.01 8.55
CA ALA A 88 2.07 -3.35 7.42
C ALA A 88 2.83 -2.11 7.87
N ARG A 89 3.66 -1.59 6.98
CA ARG A 89 4.27 -0.27 7.10
C ARG A 89 3.68 0.63 6.03
N GLU A 90 3.29 1.83 6.40
CA GLU A 90 2.82 2.85 5.48
C GLU A 90 3.88 3.94 5.33
N ILE A 91 4.10 4.37 4.10
CA ILE A 91 5.04 5.42 3.76
C ILE A 91 4.30 6.44 2.92
N GLU A 92 4.34 7.70 3.34
CA GLU A 92 3.79 8.80 2.56
C GLU A 92 4.93 9.68 2.07
N ALA A 93 4.88 10.06 0.79
CA ALA A 93 5.89 10.92 0.19
C ALA A 93 5.22 11.94 -0.73
N ALA A 94 5.73 13.16 -0.70
CA ALA A 94 5.34 14.18 -1.67
C ALA A 94 6.14 13.98 -2.95
N LEU A 95 5.43 13.96 -4.09
CA LEU A 95 6.07 13.87 -5.40
C LEU A 95 6.38 15.26 -5.94
N PRO A 96 7.49 15.43 -6.67
CA PRO A 96 7.79 16.69 -7.31
C PRO A 96 6.68 17.12 -8.29
N ARG A 97 6.17 18.32 -8.12
CA ARG A 97 5.05 18.83 -8.94
C ARG A 97 5.46 19.14 -10.38
N GLU A 98 6.73 19.38 -10.60
CA GLU A 98 7.26 19.66 -11.95
C GLU A 98 7.29 18.43 -12.84
N LEU A 99 7.11 17.25 -12.30
CA LEU A 99 7.07 16.01 -13.08
C LEU A 99 5.67 15.79 -13.67
N SER A 100 5.62 15.28 -14.91
CA SER A 100 4.36 14.82 -15.50
C SER A 100 3.80 13.60 -14.72
N GLY A 101 2.53 13.27 -14.94
CA GLY A 101 1.94 12.09 -14.34
C GLY A 101 2.70 10.80 -14.68
N GLU A 102 3.15 10.66 -15.92
CA GLU A 102 3.94 9.50 -16.35
C GLU A 102 5.29 9.45 -15.64
N GLN A 103 5.95 10.61 -15.48
CA GLN A 103 7.22 10.70 -14.78
C GLN A 103 7.06 10.37 -13.29
N GLN A 104 6.00 10.86 -12.66
CA GLN A 104 5.70 10.56 -11.26
C GLN A 104 5.48 9.06 -11.06
N LEU A 105 4.71 8.43 -11.94
CA LEU A 105 4.45 6.99 -11.87
C LEU A 105 5.73 6.18 -12.06
N ALA A 106 6.56 6.54 -13.04
CA ALA A 106 7.83 5.87 -13.28
C ALA A 106 8.76 5.99 -12.06
N LEU A 107 8.79 7.16 -11.44
CA LEU A 107 9.59 7.40 -10.24
C LEU A 107 9.14 6.53 -9.07
N VAL A 108 7.83 6.49 -8.80
CA VAL A 108 7.28 5.67 -7.71
C VAL A 108 7.54 4.20 -7.95
N ARG A 109 7.32 3.71 -9.17
CA ARG A 109 7.59 2.31 -9.51
C ARG A 109 9.05 1.94 -9.30
N ALA A 110 9.97 2.80 -9.73
CA ALA A 110 11.41 2.54 -9.53
C ALA A 110 11.76 2.52 -8.04
N TYR A 111 11.26 3.47 -7.27
CA TYR A 111 11.50 3.53 -5.83
C TYR A 111 10.96 2.29 -5.10
N VAL A 112 9.73 1.92 -5.40
CA VAL A 112 9.08 0.76 -4.78
C VAL A 112 9.81 -0.54 -5.16
N LYS A 113 10.16 -0.68 -6.43
CA LYS A 113 10.90 -1.86 -6.90
C LYS A 113 12.24 -1.99 -6.19
N ASP A 114 13.03 -0.92 -6.16
CA ASP A 114 14.41 -0.98 -5.64
C ASP A 114 14.45 -1.15 -4.12
N ASN A 115 13.50 -0.58 -3.40
CA ASN A 115 13.54 -0.56 -1.95
C ASN A 115 12.69 -1.62 -1.27
N PHE A 116 11.70 -2.19 -1.96
CA PHE A 116 10.78 -3.17 -1.37
C PHE A 116 10.67 -4.46 -2.18
N VAL A 117 10.30 -4.37 -3.44
CA VAL A 117 10.01 -5.54 -4.26
C VAL A 117 11.27 -6.38 -4.49
N ASP A 118 12.39 -5.76 -4.83
CA ASP A 118 13.66 -6.46 -5.03
C ASP A 118 14.21 -7.07 -3.74
N LYS A 119 13.69 -6.64 -2.59
CA LYS A 119 14.02 -7.20 -1.27
C LYS A 119 13.02 -8.25 -0.80
N GLY A 120 12.10 -8.66 -1.67
CA GLY A 120 11.15 -9.73 -1.38
C GLY A 120 9.84 -9.29 -0.75
N MET A 121 9.55 -7.98 -0.75
CA MET A 121 8.32 -7.45 -0.15
C MET A 121 7.25 -7.17 -1.20
N CYS A 122 6.00 -7.47 -0.86
CA CYS A 122 4.85 -6.99 -1.61
C CYS A 122 4.61 -5.51 -1.27
N ALA A 123 4.24 -4.74 -2.27
CA ALA A 123 3.94 -3.33 -2.07
C ALA A 123 2.63 -2.95 -2.75
N ASP A 124 1.86 -2.12 -2.08
CA ASP A 124 0.60 -1.57 -2.60
C ASP A 124 0.68 -0.07 -2.46
N PHE A 125 0.65 0.65 -3.57
CA PHE A 125 0.78 2.09 -3.53
C PHE A 125 -0.34 2.79 -4.30
N ALA A 126 -0.57 4.06 -3.97
CA ALA A 126 -1.49 4.91 -4.70
C ALA A 126 -0.89 6.30 -4.83
N ILE A 127 -1.18 6.94 -5.95
CA ILE A 127 -0.83 8.34 -6.19
C ILE A 127 -2.10 9.15 -6.06
N HIS A 128 -2.06 10.16 -5.19
CA HIS A 128 -3.19 11.04 -4.93
C HIS A 128 -2.92 12.41 -5.51
N ASP A 129 -3.98 12.98 -6.03
CA ASP A 129 -3.96 14.33 -6.56
C ASP A 129 -4.10 15.38 -5.45
#